data_2ad9aa1ec296384d3290ef0190ebcc05
#
_entry.id   2ad9aa1ec296384d3290ef0190ebcc05
#
_cell.length_a   1.000
_cell.length_b   1.000
_cell.length_c   1.000
_cell.angle_alpha   90.00
_cell.angle_beta   90.00
_cell.angle_gamma   90.00
#
_symmetry.space_group_name_H-M   'P 1'
#
loop_
_entity.id
_entity.type
_entity.pdbx_description
1 polymer ?
#
loop_
_entity_poly.entity_id
_entity_poly.type
_entity_poly.pdbx_seq_one_letter_code
_entity_poly.pdbx_strand_id
1 'polypeptide(L)'
;MRASILIAAAALALAGAADAAPRVMSLDQCSDQYVLALSPREAIVGLSPRARARDSYLRDRAAGLPERRASAEAVLAARPDVVVRYWGGDERLAQVLERRGVRVVRIEEATDFPGVRDNVRRVAAALDERDAGERIVARMDADLTASQGAWGGRSALYLTPSGFTAGPGTLIDSVLAAAGLRNAAARPGFQPVSLERMAMNPPAALVLGFFDAFATAMERWGPGRHRVLQRLTREKAIGSLPGSIAGCPGWFAAEGARQLAQAAPR
;
A
#
# COMPACT_ATOMS: atom_id res chain seq x y z
N MET A 1 -2.04 -45.93 66.28
CA MET A 1 -2.84 -45.70 65.09
C MET A 1 -2.65 -44.24 64.70
N ARG A 2 -1.82 -43.93 63.73
CA ARG A 2 -1.56 -42.57 63.21
C ARG A 2 -2.07 -42.53 61.78
N ALA A 3 -3.15 -41.76 61.57
CA ALA A 3 -3.74 -41.50 60.26
C ALA A 3 -2.96 -40.37 59.59
N SER A 4 -2.28 -40.66 58.50
CA SER A 4 -1.62 -39.68 57.65
C SER A 4 -2.63 -39.16 56.61
N ILE A 5 -3.00 -37.89 56.70
CA ILE A 5 -3.85 -37.19 55.73
C ILE A 5 -2.93 -36.69 54.60
N LEU A 6 -3.06 -37.32 53.42
CA LEU A 6 -2.45 -36.84 52.15
C LEU A 6 -3.29 -35.69 51.61
N ILE A 7 -2.79 -34.46 51.67
CA ILE A 7 -3.35 -33.30 50.97
C ILE A 7 -2.82 -33.30 49.54
N ALA A 8 -3.64 -33.73 48.61
CA ALA A 8 -3.35 -33.58 47.17
C ALA A 8 -3.57 -32.13 46.78
N ALA A 9 -2.51 -31.37 46.55
CA ALA A 9 -2.56 -30.03 45.97
C ALA A 9 -2.86 -30.16 44.46
N ALA A 10 -4.08 -29.87 44.08
CA ALA A 10 -4.47 -29.68 42.68
C ALA A 10 -3.94 -28.31 42.20
N ALA A 11 -2.80 -28.36 41.55
CA ALA A 11 -2.30 -27.19 40.79
C ALA A 11 -3.20 -27.02 39.57
N LEU A 12 -4.21 -26.13 39.65
CA LEU A 12 -4.95 -25.64 38.48
C LEU A 12 -3.97 -24.82 37.66
N ALA A 13 -3.49 -25.42 36.55
CA ALA A 13 -2.82 -24.68 35.50
C ALA A 13 -3.84 -23.74 34.88
N LEU A 14 -3.80 -22.47 35.25
CA LEU A 14 -4.39 -21.40 34.42
C LEU A 14 -3.57 -21.34 33.13
N ALA A 15 -3.92 -22.19 32.18
CA ALA A 15 -3.56 -21.93 30.80
C ALA A 15 -4.33 -20.65 30.42
N GLY A 16 -3.64 -19.51 30.46
CA GLY A 16 -4.16 -18.26 29.89
C GLY A 16 -4.63 -18.59 28.49
N ALA A 17 -5.91 -18.45 28.21
CA ALA A 17 -6.42 -18.46 26.86
C ALA A 17 -5.62 -17.40 26.11
N ALA A 18 -4.73 -17.81 25.22
CA ALA A 18 -4.14 -16.90 24.28
C ALA A 18 -5.35 -16.27 23.54
N ASP A 19 -5.55 -14.97 23.74
CA ASP A 19 -6.63 -14.28 23.04
C ASP A 19 -6.45 -14.55 21.55
N ALA A 20 -7.46 -15.20 20.96
CA ALA A 20 -7.42 -15.51 19.54
C ALA A 20 -7.32 -14.19 18.78
N ALA A 21 -6.42 -14.13 17.79
CA ALA A 21 -6.27 -12.95 16.96
C ALA A 21 -7.64 -12.49 16.40
N PRO A 22 -7.93 -11.19 16.37
CA PRO A 22 -9.23 -10.69 15.94
C PRO A 22 -9.52 -11.10 14.49
N ARG A 23 -10.74 -11.53 14.23
CA ARG A 23 -11.21 -11.86 12.87
C ARG A 23 -11.25 -10.59 12.04
N VAL A 24 -10.52 -10.55 10.94
CA VAL A 24 -10.34 -9.33 10.15
C VAL A 24 -10.86 -9.49 8.73
N MET A 25 -11.45 -8.42 8.21
CA MET A 25 -11.84 -8.29 6.81
C MET A 25 -11.36 -6.95 6.25
N SER A 26 -10.85 -6.95 5.01
CA SER A 26 -10.56 -5.74 4.25
C SER A 26 -11.67 -5.44 3.24
N LEU A 27 -11.89 -4.15 2.94
CA LEU A 27 -12.96 -3.72 2.03
C LEU A 27 -12.48 -3.30 0.63
N ASP A 28 -11.18 -3.06 0.47
CA ASP A 28 -10.61 -2.56 -0.78
C ASP A 28 -9.17 -3.06 -0.97
N GLN A 29 -8.63 -2.87 -2.18
CA GLN A 29 -7.30 -3.34 -2.55
C GLN A 29 -6.18 -2.79 -1.67
N CYS A 30 -6.28 -1.54 -1.20
CA CYS A 30 -5.23 -0.94 -0.38
C CYS A 30 -5.27 -1.51 1.04
N SER A 31 -6.45 -1.70 1.61
CA SER A 31 -6.61 -2.34 2.92
C SER A 31 -6.24 -3.83 2.89
N ASP A 32 -6.40 -4.53 1.74
CA ASP A 32 -5.93 -5.91 1.58
C ASP A 32 -4.43 -6.03 1.91
N GLN A 33 -3.61 -5.05 1.49
CA GLN A 33 -2.16 -5.11 1.71
C GLN A 33 -1.82 -5.09 3.20
N TYR A 34 -2.48 -4.25 3.96
CA TYR A 34 -2.27 -4.15 5.41
C TYR A 34 -2.74 -5.41 6.14
N VAL A 35 -3.94 -5.92 5.80
CA VAL A 35 -4.48 -7.15 6.38
C VAL A 35 -3.58 -8.35 6.06
N LEU A 36 -3.17 -8.51 4.80
CA LEU A 36 -2.27 -9.59 4.37
C LEU A 36 -0.87 -9.52 4.99
N ALA A 37 -0.40 -8.33 5.33
CA ALA A 37 0.92 -8.16 5.94
C ALA A 37 0.92 -8.36 7.45
N LEU A 38 -0.15 -7.96 8.12
CA LEU A 38 -0.21 -7.83 9.57
C LEU A 38 -1.00 -8.94 10.26
N SER A 39 -1.97 -9.58 9.59
CA SER A 39 -2.82 -10.58 10.25
C SER A 39 -2.33 -12.00 10.04
N PRO A 40 -2.47 -12.87 11.04
CA PRO A 40 -2.40 -14.32 10.83
C PRO A 40 -3.39 -14.76 9.77
N ARG A 41 -3.01 -15.70 8.92
CA ARG A 41 -3.81 -16.11 7.78
C ARG A 41 -5.19 -16.63 8.17
N GLU A 42 -5.27 -17.36 9.26
CA GLU A 42 -6.48 -17.96 9.83
C GLU A 42 -7.46 -16.92 10.40
N ALA A 43 -6.97 -15.75 10.76
CA ALA A 43 -7.79 -14.63 11.23
C ALA A 43 -8.46 -13.86 10.08
N ILE A 44 -8.01 -14.04 8.83
CA ILE A 44 -8.54 -13.31 7.68
C ILE A 44 -9.83 -13.95 7.20
N VAL A 45 -10.98 -13.30 7.45
CA VAL A 45 -12.30 -13.80 7.08
C VAL A 45 -12.85 -13.23 5.77
N GLY A 46 -12.14 -12.30 5.16
CA GLY A 46 -12.49 -11.75 3.85
C GLY A 46 -11.47 -10.72 3.36
N LEU A 47 -11.20 -10.78 2.07
CA LEU A 47 -10.43 -9.78 1.32
C LEU A 47 -11.32 -9.20 0.22
N SER A 48 -10.93 -8.04 -0.32
CA SER A 48 -11.65 -7.46 -1.45
C SER A 48 -11.51 -8.33 -2.71
N PRO A 49 -12.42 -8.21 -3.68
CA PRO A 49 -12.30 -8.90 -4.98
C PRO A 49 -11.07 -8.48 -5.79
N ARG A 50 -10.36 -7.44 -5.36
CA ARG A 50 -9.13 -6.97 -5.99
C ARG A 50 -7.84 -7.42 -5.31
N ALA A 51 -7.93 -8.21 -4.24
CA ALA A 51 -6.77 -8.70 -3.49
C ALA A 51 -5.73 -9.43 -4.36
N ARG A 52 -6.20 -10.11 -5.42
CA ARG A 52 -5.37 -10.84 -6.38
C ARG A 52 -5.15 -10.12 -7.71
N ALA A 53 -5.54 -8.85 -7.82
CA ALA A 53 -5.31 -8.06 -9.03
C ALA A 53 -3.80 -7.90 -9.32
N ARG A 54 -3.44 -7.71 -10.61
CA ARG A 54 -2.02 -7.59 -11.03
C ARG A 54 -1.28 -6.47 -10.32
N ASP A 55 -2.00 -5.40 -10.01
CA ASP A 55 -1.54 -4.21 -9.31
C ASP A 55 -1.68 -4.31 -7.77
N SER A 56 -1.96 -5.49 -7.22
CA SER A 56 -1.94 -5.77 -5.79
C SER A 56 -0.54 -6.24 -5.37
N TYR A 57 0.08 -5.58 -4.40
CA TYR A 57 1.46 -5.84 -3.99
C TYR A 57 1.62 -7.24 -3.36
N LEU A 58 0.70 -7.65 -2.48
CA LEU A 58 0.71 -8.96 -1.81
C LEU A 58 -0.24 -9.99 -2.44
N ARG A 59 -0.54 -9.86 -3.74
CA ARG A 59 -1.50 -10.73 -4.44
C ARG A 59 -1.27 -12.24 -4.25
N ASP A 60 -0.01 -12.66 -4.15
CA ASP A 60 0.33 -14.07 -4.02
C ASP A 60 -0.01 -14.60 -2.62
N ARG A 61 0.04 -13.74 -1.58
CA ARG A 61 -0.39 -14.07 -0.22
C ARG A 61 -1.90 -14.20 -0.09
N ALA A 62 -2.66 -13.59 -0.99
CA ALA A 62 -4.12 -13.67 -1.01
C ALA A 62 -4.67 -15.00 -1.58
N ALA A 63 -3.81 -15.83 -2.18
CA ALA A 63 -4.24 -17.11 -2.78
C ALA A 63 -4.90 -18.03 -1.74
N GLY A 64 -6.11 -18.52 -2.05
CA GLY A 64 -6.87 -19.40 -1.17
C GLY A 64 -7.58 -18.73 0.02
N LEU A 65 -7.48 -17.39 0.16
CA LEU A 65 -8.26 -16.64 1.13
C LEU A 65 -9.64 -16.26 0.55
N PRO A 66 -10.69 -16.12 1.39
CA PRO A 66 -12.03 -15.80 0.93
C PRO A 66 -12.08 -14.35 0.38
N GLU A 67 -12.60 -14.18 -0.83
CA GLU A 67 -12.92 -12.89 -1.42
C GLU A 67 -14.37 -12.52 -1.13
N ARG A 68 -14.63 -11.26 -0.72
CA ARG A 68 -15.94 -10.76 -0.36
C ARG A 68 -16.17 -9.35 -0.87
N ARG A 69 -17.42 -9.04 -1.23
CA ARG A 69 -17.79 -7.66 -1.62
C ARG A 69 -17.87 -6.78 -0.38
N ALA A 70 -17.59 -5.48 -0.55
CA ALA A 70 -17.77 -4.46 0.47
C ALA A 70 -19.25 -4.06 0.59
N SER A 71 -20.08 -4.98 1.08
CA SER A 71 -21.50 -4.73 1.40
C SER A 71 -21.81 -5.12 2.84
N ALA A 72 -22.81 -4.49 3.45
CA ALA A 72 -23.18 -4.75 4.85
C ALA A 72 -23.51 -6.23 5.06
N GLU A 73 -24.25 -6.86 4.12
CA GLU A 73 -24.64 -8.27 4.23
C GLU A 73 -23.40 -9.18 4.19
N ALA A 74 -22.49 -8.96 3.24
CA ALA A 74 -21.30 -9.80 3.07
C ALA A 74 -20.34 -9.67 4.26
N VAL A 75 -20.16 -8.45 4.79
CA VAL A 75 -19.33 -8.20 5.97
C VAL A 75 -19.94 -8.83 7.22
N LEU A 76 -21.23 -8.57 7.50
CA LEU A 76 -21.89 -9.10 8.70
C LEU A 76 -22.01 -10.63 8.66
N ALA A 77 -22.21 -11.23 7.48
CA ALA A 77 -22.18 -12.70 7.31
C ALA A 77 -20.79 -13.29 7.61
N ALA A 78 -19.71 -12.58 7.33
CA ALA A 78 -18.35 -13.01 7.67
C ALA A 78 -18.02 -12.88 9.17
N ARG A 79 -18.81 -12.12 9.93
CA ARG A 79 -18.63 -11.86 11.36
C ARG A 79 -17.19 -11.46 11.72
N PRO A 80 -16.63 -10.38 11.13
CA PRO A 80 -15.34 -9.86 11.53
C PRO A 80 -15.46 -9.09 12.86
N ASP A 81 -14.40 -9.10 13.66
CA ASP A 81 -14.25 -8.22 14.82
C ASP A 81 -13.72 -6.85 14.37
N VAL A 82 -12.87 -6.87 13.33
CA VAL A 82 -12.22 -5.68 12.76
C VAL A 82 -12.39 -5.66 11.25
N VAL A 83 -12.75 -4.49 10.74
CA VAL A 83 -12.77 -4.19 9.31
C VAL A 83 -11.74 -3.10 9.02
N VAL A 84 -10.89 -3.34 8.02
CA VAL A 84 -9.92 -2.34 7.54
C VAL A 84 -10.38 -1.79 6.20
N ARG A 85 -10.37 -0.46 6.05
CA ARG A 85 -10.76 0.23 4.81
C ARG A 85 -9.83 1.39 4.49
N TYR A 86 -9.75 1.76 3.22
CA TYR A 86 -9.06 2.97 2.80
C TYR A 86 -9.94 4.22 2.97
N TRP A 87 -9.35 5.38 3.17
CA TRP A 87 -10.02 6.64 3.52
C TRP A 87 -11.16 7.03 2.56
N GLY A 88 -11.01 6.82 1.26
CA GLY A 88 -12.01 7.16 0.24
C GLY A 88 -13.16 6.16 0.10
N GLY A 89 -13.28 5.14 0.98
CA GLY A 89 -14.35 4.15 0.95
C GLY A 89 -15.72 4.67 1.41
N ASP A 90 -16.74 3.79 1.36
CA ASP A 90 -18.12 4.12 1.75
C ASP A 90 -18.24 4.37 3.25
N GLU A 91 -18.46 5.62 3.65
CA GLU A 91 -18.63 6.05 5.04
C GLU A 91 -19.95 5.55 5.65
N ARG A 92 -21.02 5.41 4.84
CA ARG A 92 -22.30 4.87 5.32
C ARG A 92 -22.17 3.41 5.71
N LEU A 93 -21.42 2.64 4.93
CA LEU A 93 -21.10 1.25 5.27
C LEU A 93 -20.34 1.20 6.60
N ALA A 94 -19.30 2.03 6.78
CA ALA A 94 -18.54 2.09 8.02
C ALA A 94 -19.44 2.33 9.24
N GLN A 95 -20.31 3.33 9.18
CA GLN A 95 -21.26 3.64 10.26
C GLN A 95 -22.25 2.49 10.54
N VAL A 96 -22.72 1.77 9.52
CA VAL A 96 -23.58 0.59 9.70
C VAL A 96 -22.83 -0.50 10.46
N LEU A 97 -21.59 -0.78 10.11
CA LEU A 97 -20.77 -1.80 10.76
C LEU A 97 -20.46 -1.44 12.21
N GLU A 98 -20.10 -0.19 12.51
CA GLU A 98 -19.85 0.29 13.87
C GLU A 98 -21.08 0.17 14.78
N ARG A 99 -22.27 0.52 14.26
CA ARG A 99 -23.53 0.30 15.01
C ARG A 99 -23.83 -1.17 15.30
N ARG A 100 -23.20 -2.08 14.58
CA ARG A 100 -23.32 -3.54 14.79
C ARG A 100 -22.15 -4.11 15.61
N GLY A 101 -21.32 -3.25 16.21
CA GLY A 101 -20.22 -3.63 17.09
C GLY A 101 -18.95 -4.08 16.35
N VAL A 102 -18.85 -3.89 15.02
CA VAL A 102 -17.64 -4.16 14.25
C VAL A 102 -16.72 -2.95 14.35
N ARG A 103 -15.48 -3.14 14.77
CA ARG A 103 -14.48 -2.06 14.80
C ARG A 103 -14.02 -1.74 13.38
N VAL A 104 -14.18 -0.50 12.93
CA VAL A 104 -13.72 -0.04 11.62
C VAL A 104 -12.42 0.74 11.76
N VAL A 105 -11.37 0.31 11.05
CA VAL A 105 -10.06 0.94 11.04
C VAL A 105 -9.82 1.56 9.67
N ARG A 106 -9.56 2.86 9.65
CA ARG A 106 -9.31 3.60 8.44
C ARG A 106 -7.82 3.78 8.19
N ILE A 107 -7.38 3.44 6.98
CA ILE A 107 -6.09 3.83 6.44
C ILE A 107 -6.27 5.22 5.85
N GLU A 108 -5.58 6.21 6.40
CA GLU A 108 -5.64 7.59 5.90
C GLU A 108 -4.83 7.74 4.62
N GLU A 109 -5.18 8.73 3.81
CA GLU A 109 -4.33 9.10 2.69
C GLU A 109 -2.97 9.56 3.20
N ALA A 110 -1.92 8.88 2.74
CA ALA A 110 -0.55 9.24 3.07
C ALA A 110 0.13 9.86 1.85
N THR A 111 0.58 11.09 2.01
CA THR A 111 1.29 11.84 0.98
C THR A 111 2.81 11.76 1.14
N ASP A 112 3.25 11.13 2.24
CA ASP A 112 4.66 10.98 2.61
C ASP A 112 4.89 9.70 3.43
N PHE A 113 6.15 9.37 3.70
CA PHE A 113 6.52 8.20 4.49
C PHE A 113 6.19 8.30 5.99
N PRO A 114 6.22 9.46 6.65
CA PRO A 114 5.64 9.61 8.00
C PRO A 114 4.17 9.15 8.07
N GLY A 115 3.32 9.61 7.16
CA GLY A 115 1.91 9.18 7.10
C GLY A 115 1.74 7.68 6.82
N VAL A 116 2.63 7.08 6.02
CA VAL A 116 2.65 5.63 5.81
C VAL A 116 3.00 4.89 7.12
N ARG A 117 4.00 5.36 7.89
CA ARG A 117 4.35 4.78 9.20
C ARG A 117 3.16 4.81 10.17
N ASP A 118 2.48 5.95 10.22
CA ASP A 118 1.32 6.12 11.09
C ASP A 118 0.18 5.17 10.72
N ASN A 119 -0.06 4.94 9.43
CA ASN A 119 -1.03 3.96 8.96
C ASN A 119 -0.64 2.53 9.35
N VAL A 120 0.61 2.13 9.14
CA VAL A 120 1.10 0.79 9.52
C VAL A 120 0.90 0.56 11.02
N ARG A 121 1.32 1.52 11.87
CA ARG A 121 1.17 1.43 13.33
C ARG A 121 -0.29 1.40 13.77
N ARG A 122 -1.14 2.23 13.16
CA ARG A 122 -2.58 2.28 13.47
C ARG A 122 -3.26 0.95 13.19
N VAL A 123 -3.03 0.38 12.01
CA VAL A 123 -3.64 -0.91 11.64
C VAL A 123 -3.05 -2.03 12.49
N ALA A 124 -1.74 -2.07 12.68
CA ALA A 124 -1.08 -3.08 13.53
C ALA A 124 -1.61 -3.05 14.97
N ALA A 125 -1.80 -1.85 15.53
CA ALA A 125 -2.36 -1.71 16.88
C ALA A 125 -3.82 -2.20 16.96
N ALA A 126 -4.60 -1.98 15.91
CA ALA A 126 -6.00 -2.42 15.87
C ALA A 126 -6.15 -3.94 15.69
N LEU A 127 -5.13 -4.60 15.16
CA LEU A 127 -5.09 -6.03 14.92
C LEU A 127 -4.29 -6.80 16.02
N ASP A 128 -3.84 -6.10 17.07
CA ASP A 128 -2.98 -6.61 18.14
C ASP A 128 -1.63 -7.16 17.65
N GLU A 129 -1.15 -6.63 16.50
CA GLU A 129 0.07 -7.05 15.79
C GLU A 129 1.16 -5.95 15.79
N ARG A 130 1.33 -5.24 16.91
CA ARG A 130 2.26 -4.09 17.03
C ARG A 130 3.68 -4.43 16.61
N ASP A 131 4.20 -5.57 17.03
CA ASP A 131 5.57 -6.00 16.70
C ASP A 131 5.73 -6.28 15.20
N ALA A 132 4.71 -6.83 14.55
CA ALA A 132 4.69 -7.01 13.11
C ALA A 132 4.69 -5.64 12.39
N GLY A 133 3.92 -4.69 12.90
CA GLY A 133 3.92 -3.31 12.41
C GLY A 133 5.29 -2.66 12.49
N GLU A 134 5.98 -2.73 13.63
CA GLU A 134 7.33 -2.14 13.77
C GLU A 134 8.36 -2.83 12.87
N ARG A 135 8.27 -4.13 12.63
CA ARG A 135 9.14 -4.82 11.66
C ARG A 135 8.95 -4.30 10.23
N ILE A 136 7.69 -4.02 9.84
CA ILE A 136 7.39 -3.42 8.53
C ILE A 136 7.98 -2.01 8.44
N VAL A 137 7.80 -1.19 9.47
CA VAL A 137 8.35 0.18 9.53
C VAL A 137 9.88 0.15 9.44
N ALA A 138 10.53 -0.72 10.22
CA ALA A 138 12.00 -0.85 10.21
C ALA A 138 12.53 -1.24 8.82
N ARG A 139 11.85 -2.16 8.12
CA ARG A 139 12.22 -2.55 6.75
C ARG A 139 12.03 -1.39 5.76
N MET A 140 10.92 -0.67 5.85
CA MET A 140 10.66 0.53 5.05
C MET A 140 11.76 1.56 5.25
N ASP A 141 12.16 1.84 6.49
CA ASP A 141 13.19 2.81 6.83
C ASP A 141 14.58 2.39 6.32
N ALA A 142 14.89 1.09 6.34
CA ALA A 142 16.10 0.56 5.75
C ALA A 142 16.13 0.76 4.21
N ASP A 143 15.01 0.51 3.52
CA ASP A 143 14.91 0.76 2.08
C ASP A 143 15.08 2.25 1.75
N LEU A 144 14.48 3.16 2.55
CA LEU A 144 14.64 4.60 2.39
C LEU A 144 16.10 5.04 2.60
N THR A 145 16.74 4.51 3.64
CA THR A 145 18.16 4.81 3.92
C THR A 145 19.06 4.36 2.77
N ALA A 146 18.81 3.18 2.22
CA ALA A 146 19.57 2.63 1.10
C ALA A 146 19.33 3.37 -0.23
N SER A 147 18.29 4.21 -0.29
CA SER A 147 17.92 4.94 -1.52
C SER A 147 18.53 6.33 -1.59
N GLN A 148 18.97 6.88 -0.45
CA GLN A 148 19.33 8.30 -0.31
C GLN A 148 20.41 8.74 -1.28
N GLY A 149 20.15 9.89 -1.95
CA GLY A 149 21.14 10.62 -2.74
C GLY A 149 21.58 9.96 -4.05
N ALA A 150 21.06 8.80 -4.41
CA ALA A 150 21.53 8.01 -5.56
C ALA A 150 21.55 8.80 -6.88
N TRP A 151 20.56 9.67 -7.11
CA TRP A 151 20.46 10.45 -8.34
C TRP A 151 21.04 11.89 -8.24
N GLY A 152 21.63 12.28 -7.12
CA GLY A 152 22.28 13.59 -6.93
C GLY A 152 21.40 14.81 -7.24
N GLY A 153 20.08 14.71 -7.05
CA GLY A 153 19.14 15.80 -7.35
C GLY A 153 18.78 15.94 -8.83
N ARG A 154 19.04 14.92 -9.68
CA ARG A 154 18.63 14.92 -11.09
C ARG A 154 17.12 15.16 -11.22
N SER A 155 16.72 16.05 -12.11
CA SER A 155 15.32 16.36 -12.35
C SER A 155 14.63 15.25 -13.14
N ALA A 156 13.50 14.74 -12.65
CA ALA A 156 12.69 13.73 -13.32
C ALA A 156 11.19 14.06 -13.21
N LEU A 157 10.43 13.72 -14.25
CA LEU A 157 8.97 13.81 -14.26
C LEU A 157 8.39 12.40 -14.14
N TYR A 158 7.48 12.20 -13.19
CA TYR A 158 6.65 11.00 -13.15
C TYR A 158 5.61 11.04 -14.26
N LEU A 159 5.37 9.96 -14.97
CA LEU A 159 4.44 9.89 -16.09
C LEU A 159 3.65 8.58 -16.08
N THR A 160 2.33 8.67 -16.15
CA THR A 160 1.43 7.52 -16.35
C THR A 160 1.03 7.35 -17.82
N PRO A 161 0.57 6.15 -18.25
CA PRO A 161 0.08 5.90 -19.60
C PRO A 161 -1.09 6.81 -20.00
N SER A 162 -1.92 7.21 -19.05
CA SER A 162 -3.03 8.14 -19.24
C SER A 162 -2.61 9.61 -19.31
N GLY A 163 -1.29 9.90 -19.28
CA GLY A 163 -0.76 11.26 -19.41
C GLY A 163 -0.91 12.10 -18.15
N PHE A 164 -0.86 11.51 -16.97
CA PHE A 164 -0.83 12.22 -15.69
C PHE A 164 0.58 12.20 -15.09
N THR A 165 0.85 13.23 -14.29
CA THR A 165 2.02 13.34 -13.42
C THR A 165 1.58 13.55 -11.97
N ALA A 166 2.49 13.31 -11.05
CA ALA A 166 2.34 13.55 -9.62
C ALA A 166 3.32 14.64 -9.18
N GLY A 167 2.81 15.73 -8.63
CA GLY A 167 3.58 16.88 -8.14
C GLY A 167 3.80 16.83 -6.63
N PRO A 168 4.31 17.95 -6.08
CA PRO A 168 4.52 18.11 -4.65
C PRO A 168 3.28 17.75 -3.82
N GLY A 169 3.49 17.18 -2.64
CA GLY A 169 2.42 16.77 -1.74
C GLY A 169 1.74 15.46 -2.15
N THR A 170 2.39 14.61 -2.94
CA THR A 170 1.98 13.24 -3.23
C THR A 170 3.01 12.24 -2.71
N LEU A 171 2.60 11.02 -2.40
CA LEU A 171 3.55 9.97 -2.00
C LEU A 171 4.58 9.68 -3.12
N ILE A 172 4.20 9.84 -4.38
CA ILE A 172 5.12 9.70 -5.52
C ILE A 172 6.23 10.76 -5.46
N ASP A 173 5.92 11.99 -5.07
CA ASP A 173 6.92 13.04 -4.85
C ASP A 173 7.93 12.62 -3.77
N SER A 174 7.43 12.07 -2.66
CA SER A 174 8.27 11.52 -1.58
C SER A 174 9.13 10.33 -2.03
N VAL A 175 8.61 9.47 -2.91
CA VAL A 175 9.38 8.36 -3.52
C VAL A 175 10.52 8.89 -4.39
N LEU A 176 10.25 9.87 -5.24
CA LEU A 176 11.27 10.51 -6.07
C LEU A 176 12.37 11.15 -5.22
N ALA A 177 11.96 11.93 -4.20
CA ALA A 177 12.88 12.57 -3.27
C ALA A 177 13.75 11.57 -2.51
N ALA A 178 13.17 10.46 -2.01
CA ALA A 178 13.90 9.40 -1.33
C ALA A 178 14.95 8.73 -2.23
N ALA A 179 14.68 8.59 -3.53
CA ALA A 179 15.66 8.10 -4.51
C ALA A 179 16.75 9.14 -4.86
N GLY A 180 16.67 10.37 -4.35
CA GLY A 180 17.59 11.45 -4.69
C GLY A 180 17.25 12.17 -5.99
N LEU A 181 16.01 12.04 -6.49
CA LEU A 181 15.48 12.74 -7.65
C LEU A 181 14.78 14.04 -7.21
N ARG A 182 14.83 15.06 -8.04
CA ARG A 182 14.03 16.28 -7.91
C ARG A 182 12.82 16.19 -8.84
N ASN A 183 11.62 16.31 -8.27
CA ASN A 183 10.40 16.28 -9.06
C ASN A 183 10.30 17.48 -10.03
N ALA A 184 10.11 17.23 -11.31
CA ALA A 184 9.96 18.24 -12.34
C ALA A 184 8.53 18.81 -12.43
N ALA A 185 7.55 18.21 -11.78
CA ALA A 185 6.18 18.73 -11.72
C ALA A 185 6.12 19.92 -10.77
N ALA A 186 5.72 21.09 -11.30
CA ALA A 186 5.73 22.34 -10.55
C ALA A 186 4.48 22.54 -9.67
N ARG A 187 3.33 21.94 -10.04
CA ARG A 187 2.06 22.09 -9.32
C ARG A 187 1.80 20.92 -8.40
N PRO A 188 1.20 21.16 -7.21
CA PRO A 188 0.85 20.10 -6.28
C PRO A 188 -0.17 19.10 -6.84
N GLY A 189 -0.17 17.89 -6.25
CA GLY A 189 -1.15 16.84 -6.53
C GLY A 189 -1.00 16.19 -7.90
N PHE A 190 -1.99 15.39 -8.28
CA PHE A 190 -2.04 14.73 -9.57
C PHE A 190 -2.64 15.68 -10.64
N GLN A 191 -2.01 15.72 -11.82
CA GLN A 191 -2.42 16.63 -12.88
C GLN A 191 -2.08 16.07 -14.27
N PRO A 192 -2.84 16.43 -15.32
CA PRO A 192 -2.50 16.03 -16.68
C PRO A 192 -1.22 16.73 -17.14
N VAL A 193 -0.42 16.03 -17.94
CA VAL A 193 0.74 16.63 -18.60
C VAL A 193 0.30 17.36 -19.88
N SER A 194 0.94 18.50 -20.18
CA SER A 194 0.77 19.16 -21.47
C SER A 194 1.70 18.52 -22.50
N LEU A 195 1.10 17.89 -23.52
CA LEU A 195 1.86 17.27 -24.63
C LEU A 195 2.69 18.31 -25.39
N GLU A 196 2.15 19.50 -25.59
CA GLU A 196 2.84 20.62 -26.23
C GLU A 196 4.08 21.02 -25.42
N ARG A 197 3.93 21.21 -24.10
CA ARG A 197 5.06 21.54 -23.22
C ARG A 197 6.11 20.43 -23.24
N MET A 198 5.72 19.18 -23.20
CA MET A 198 6.64 18.05 -23.28
C MET A 198 7.36 17.95 -24.62
N ALA A 199 6.71 18.39 -25.70
CA ALA A 199 7.34 18.45 -27.03
C ALA A 199 8.37 19.58 -27.14
N MET A 200 8.02 20.77 -26.59
CA MET A 200 8.86 21.97 -26.67
C MET A 200 9.99 21.98 -25.63
N ASN A 201 9.71 21.55 -24.40
CA ASN A 201 10.62 21.50 -23.27
C ASN A 201 10.54 20.13 -22.59
N PRO A 202 11.15 19.10 -23.19
CA PRO A 202 11.10 17.76 -22.65
C PRO A 202 11.80 17.68 -21.28
N PRO A 203 11.28 16.86 -20.33
CA PRO A 203 11.96 16.68 -19.06
C PRO A 203 13.34 16.00 -19.26
N ALA A 204 14.26 16.26 -18.31
CA ALA A 204 15.59 15.64 -18.35
C ALA A 204 15.53 14.11 -18.20
N ALA A 205 14.58 13.60 -17.44
CA ALA A 205 14.33 12.19 -17.21
C ALA A 205 12.84 11.92 -16.94
N LEU A 206 12.41 10.68 -17.17
CA LEU A 206 11.06 10.18 -16.86
C LEU A 206 11.14 8.98 -15.92
N VAL A 207 10.24 8.98 -14.91
CA VAL A 207 9.90 7.80 -14.13
C VAL A 207 8.51 7.34 -14.55
N LEU A 208 8.40 6.10 -15.02
CA LEU A 208 7.17 5.57 -15.60
C LEU A 208 6.32 4.91 -14.50
N GLY A 209 5.05 5.32 -14.35
CA GLY A 209 4.12 4.73 -13.39
C GLY A 209 3.01 3.95 -14.07
N PHE A 210 2.66 2.78 -13.52
CA PHE A 210 1.53 1.95 -13.99
C PHE A 210 1.63 1.42 -15.44
N PHE A 211 2.76 1.49 -16.10
CA PHE A 211 2.89 1.00 -17.47
C PHE A 211 2.72 -0.52 -17.57
N ASP A 212 2.95 -1.25 -16.50
CA ASP A 212 2.69 -2.69 -16.36
C ASP A 212 1.20 -3.03 -16.21
N ALA A 213 0.44 -2.18 -15.49
CA ALA A 213 -0.96 -2.41 -15.17
C ALA A 213 -1.91 -2.02 -16.31
N PHE A 214 -1.56 -0.99 -17.08
CA PHE A 214 -2.42 -0.40 -18.11
C PHE A 214 -1.94 -0.64 -19.56
N ALA A 215 -1.04 -1.60 -19.77
CA ALA A 215 -0.51 -1.91 -21.10
C ALA A 215 -1.62 -2.13 -22.15
N THR A 216 -2.70 -2.82 -21.77
CA THR A 216 -3.87 -3.05 -22.64
C THR A 216 -4.80 -1.84 -22.79
N ALA A 217 -4.86 -0.95 -21.79
CA ALA A 217 -5.67 0.27 -21.86
C ALA A 217 -5.01 1.35 -22.72
N MET A 218 -3.67 1.34 -22.81
CA MET A 218 -2.91 2.25 -23.70
C MET A 218 -3.23 2.05 -25.19
N GLU A 219 -3.67 0.86 -25.58
CA GLU A 219 -3.83 0.52 -27.00
C GLU A 219 -5.01 1.22 -27.67
N ARG A 220 -5.98 1.80 -26.94
CA ARG A 220 -7.21 2.32 -27.57
C ARG A 220 -7.37 3.84 -27.60
N TRP A 221 -7.19 4.61 -26.51
CA TRP A 221 -7.64 6.02 -26.48
C TRP A 221 -6.89 6.95 -25.48
N GLY A 222 -5.64 6.78 -25.17
CA GLY A 222 -4.94 7.59 -24.19
C GLY A 222 -3.81 8.48 -24.77
N PRO A 223 -3.40 9.53 -24.06
CA PRO A 223 -2.24 10.37 -24.40
C PRO A 223 -0.95 9.55 -24.61
N GLY A 224 -0.82 8.40 -23.98
CA GLY A 224 0.32 7.47 -24.13
C GLY A 224 0.53 6.97 -25.56
N ARG A 225 -0.49 7.06 -26.44
CA ARG A 225 -0.35 6.76 -27.89
C ARG A 225 0.29 7.89 -28.69
N HIS A 226 0.37 9.09 -28.12
CA HIS A 226 0.94 10.22 -28.82
C HIS A 226 2.43 10.01 -29.08
N ARG A 227 2.84 10.18 -30.35
CA ARG A 227 4.23 9.90 -30.79
C ARG A 227 5.29 10.62 -29.92
N VAL A 228 5.01 11.82 -29.44
CA VAL A 228 5.89 12.56 -28.53
C VAL A 228 6.09 11.78 -27.23
N LEU A 229 5.03 11.31 -26.57
CA LEU A 229 5.17 10.54 -25.34
C LEU A 229 5.88 9.22 -25.56
N GLN A 230 5.54 8.50 -26.63
CA GLN A 230 6.21 7.25 -26.98
C GLN A 230 7.71 7.42 -27.24
N ARG A 231 8.10 8.51 -27.91
CA ARG A 231 9.50 8.86 -28.09
C ARG A 231 10.18 9.17 -26.76
N LEU A 232 9.59 10.06 -25.98
CA LEU A 232 10.15 10.48 -24.69
C LEU A 232 10.26 9.33 -23.69
N THR A 233 9.29 8.42 -23.63
CA THR A 233 9.39 7.22 -22.78
C THR A 233 10.55 6.32 -23.17
N ARG A 234 10.83 6.15 -24.47
CA ARG A 234 11.99 5.37 -24.92
C ARG A 234 13.33 6.05 -24.64
N GLU A 235 13.40 7.38 -24.81
CA GLU A 235 14.67 8.13 -24.76
C GLU A 235 15.01 8.61 -23.34
N LYS A 236 14.03 8.84 -22.49
CA LYS A 236 14.19 9.55 -21.21
C LYS A 236 13.81 8.73 -19.98
N ALA A 237 13.25 7.52 -20.14
CA ALA A 237 12.90 6.70 -18.98
C ALA A 237 14.18 6.23 -18.25
N ILE A 238 14.22 6.51 -16.96
CA ILE A 238 15.31 6.12 -16.06
C ILE A 238 14.89 5.05 -15.05
N GLY A 239 13.61 4.71 -15.00
CA GLY A 239 13.05 3.70 -14.11
C GLY A 239 11.53 3.67 -14.18
N SER A 240 10.95 2.70 -13.51
CA SER A 240 9.50 2.55 -13.43
C SER A 240 9.04 2.21 -12.02
N LEU A 241 7.82 2.63 -11.72
CA LEU A 241 7.07 2.26 -10.52
C LEU A 241 5.84 1.47 -10.97
N PRO A 242 5.83 0.15 -10.80
CA PRO A 242 4.70 -0.69 -11.19
C PRO A 242 3.45 -0.34 -10.38
N GLY A 243 2.27 -0.68 -10.90
CA GLY A 243 0.99 -0.44 -10.24
C GLY A 243 0.91 -1.05 -8.85
N SER A 244 1.57 -2.17 -8.62
CA SER A 244 1.67 -2.81 -7.30
C SER A 244 2.45 -1.99 -6.26
N ILE A 245 3.34 -1.10 -6.69
CA ILE A 245 4.12 -0.20 -5.82
C ILE A 245 3.46 1.18 -5.70
N ALA A 246 2.92 1.71 -6.80
CA ALA A 246 2.43 3.08 -6.85
C ALA A 246 0.91 3.20 -6.60
N GLY A 247 0.18 2.09 -6.53
CA GLY A 247 -1.29 2.08 -6.50
C GLY A 247 -1.91 2.33 -5.14
N CYS A 248 -1.17 2.13 -4.05
CA CYS A 248 -1.68 2.30 -2.69
C CYS A 248 -0.64 2.98 -1.79
N PRO A 249 -1.07 3.77 -0.78
CA PRO A 249 -0.15 4.37 0.19
C PRO A 249 0.29 3.32 1.22
N GLY A 250 1.33 2.59 0.88
CA GLY A 250 1.88 1.53 1.71
C GLY A 250 3.40 1.59 1.84
N TRP A 251 3.95 0.85 2.80
CA TRP A 251 5.40 0.76 3.08
C TRP A 251 6.22 0.34 1.86
N PHE A 252 5.63 -0.41 0.94
CA PHE A 252 6.26 -0.87 -0.29
C PHE A 252 6.59 0.26 -1.27
N ALA A 253 6.07 1.48 -1.07
CA ALA A 253 6.51 2.67 -1.80
C ALA A 253 8.01 2.96 -1.58
N ALA A 254 8.57 2.60 -0.41
CA ALA A 254 10.01 2.70 -0.14
C ALA A 254 10.83 1.71 -0.97
N GLU A 255 10.30 0.52 -1.24
CA GLU A 255 10.91 -0.41 -2.21
C GLU A 255 10.98 0.23 -3.61
N GLY A 256 9.94 0.97 -4.01
CA GLY A 256 9.95 1.75 -5.26
C GLY A 256 11.08 2.79 -5.29
N ALA A 257 11.31 3.50 -4.19
CA ALA A 257 12.45 4.43 -4.07
C ALA A 257 13.79 3.69 -4.22
N ARG A 258 13.94 2.53 -3.58
CA ARG A 258 15.14 1.71 -3.67
C ARG A 258 15.39 1.17 -5.08
N GLN A 259 14.33 0.72 -5.78
CA GLN A 259 14.43 0.28 -7.17
C GLN A 259 14.88 1.42 -8.08
N LEU A 260 14.33 2.63 -7.90
CA LEU A 260 14.79 3.81 -8.64
C LEU A 260 16.24 4.17 -8.33
N ALA A 261 16.65 4.09 -7.05
CA ALA A 261 18.02 4.37 -6.65
C ALA A 261 19.02 3.39 -7.26
N GLN A 262 18.67 2.11 -7.38
CA GLN A 262 19.49 1.08 -8.01
C GLN A 262 19.67 1.28 -9.52
N ALA A 263 18.76 2.01 -10.17
CA ALA A 263 18.86 2.35 -11.58
C ALA A 263 19.74 3.59 -11.86
N ALA A 264 20.27 4.23 -10.80
CA ALA A 264 21.18 5.37 -10.96
C ALA A 264 22.50 4.93 -11.64
N PRO A 265 23.05 5.74 -12.55
CA PRO A 265 24.37 5.47 -13.12
C PRO A 265 25.42 5.50 -12.00
N ARG A 266 26.33 4.55 -12.05
CA ARG A 266 27.48 4.47 -11.13
C ARG A 266 28.50 5.53 -11.47
#